data_c969c33a822834c54ec10e315fd80217
#
_entry.id   c969c33a822834c54ec10e315fd80217
#
_cell.length_a   1.000
_cell.length_b   1.000
_cell.length_c   1.000
_cell.angle_alpha   90.00
_cell.angle_beta   90.00
_cell.angle_gamma   90.00
#
_symmetry.space_group_name_H-M   'P 1'
#
loop_
_entity.id
_entity.type
_entity.pdbx_description
1 polymer ?
#
loop_
_entity_poly.entity_id
_entity_poly.type
_entity_poly.pdbx_seq_one_letter_code
_entity_poly.pdbx_strand_id
1 'polypeptide(L)'
;AVSSNAISSSIGSIFAIGLFIVFYDYIYSVFRFYNSTFQVVIISIAIFLITFSVRQHILKTVLLFVLGGVLAKIGFDNLTFESWGTFGNPYLTLGIPFNAVMIGLFIIPEFLKFANLEISEPKKITKFGIGKNTLGATLLGSFIGFWSGLIPGITNILGSYTSAAIVKRFFKTPYLKCIAAAESANNSGALSSLLPLIILGIPIVGSEVLVFYLVSSTGFVFGLESIETFKNILYFVPVIIGICLVISWAGFNLLGTVAYVIKEHKNYITCVIILIITLIAIDIYPTKEWMFMCIVGLTLVGYFIRKWDTIPVVYGYFLTDLFWDNLVRTIIIHS
;
A
#
# COMPACT_ATOMS: atom_id res chain seq x y z
N ALA A 1 -3.03 3.39 -24.39
CA ALA A 1 -3.32 2.96 -23.00
C ALA A 1 -2.20 3.43 -22.07
N VAL A 2 -0.96 2.99 -22.22
CA VAL A 2 0.14 3.27 -21.28
C VAL A 2 0.36 4.76 -21.03
N SER A 3 0.44 5.57 -22.10
CA SER A 3 0.64 7.03 -21.98
C SER A 3 -0.57 7.74 -21.34
N SER A 4 -1.78 7.29 -21.68
CA SER A 4 -3.01 7.81 -21.06
C SER A 4 -3.03 7.51 -19.56
N ASN A 5 -2.54 6.35 -19.15
CA ASN A 5 -2.45 5.96 -17.75
C ASN A 5 -1.45 6.83 -16.98
N ALA A 6 -0.25 7.05 -17.52
CA ALA A 6 0.76 7.90 -16.89
C ALA A 6 0.24 9.33 -16.66
N ILE A 7 -0.45 9.90 -17.66
CA ILE A 7 -1.03 11.24 -17.54
C ILE A 7 -2.21 11.25 -16.56
N SER A 8 -3.11 10.26 -16.61
CA SER A 8 -4.24 10.15 -15.68
C SER A 8 -3.76 9.99 -14.24
N SER A 9 -2.73 9.19 -14.02
CA SER A 9 -2.04 8.99 -12.75
C SER A 9 -1.51 10.32 -12.18
N SER A 10 -0.80 11.08 -13.01
CA SER A 10 -0.26 12.40 -12.63
C SER A 10 -1.36 13.43 -12.32
N ILE A 11 -2.43 13.45 -13.13
CA ILE A 11 -3.61 14.30 -12.85
C ILE A 11 -4.23 13.90 -11.51
N GLY A 12 -4.32 12.59 -11.21
CA GLY A 12 -4.83 12.11 -9.93
C GLY A 12 -4.06 12.66 -8.73
N SER A 13 -2.74 12.62 -8.79
CA SER A 13 -1.89 13.14 -7.72
C SER A 13 -2.02 14.68 -7.58
N ILE A 14 -1.96 15.43 -8.69
CA ILE A 14 -2.11 16.90 -8.66
C ILE A 14 -3.49 17.29 -8.13
N PHE A 15 -4.53 16.57 -8.54
CA PHE A 15 -5.90 16.82 -8.08
C PHE A 15 -6.02 16.58 -6.56
N ALA A 16 -5.41 15.53 -6.05
CA ALA A 16 -5.38 15.23 -4.61
C ALA A 16 -4.70 16.36 -3.81
N ILE A 17 -3.59 16.90 -4.31
CA ILE A 17 -2.91 18.05 -3.69
C ILE A 17 -3.85 19.27 -3.66
N GLY A 18 -4.52 19.56 -4.77
CA GLY A 18 -5.49 20.64 -4.86
C GLY A 18 -6.64 20.48 -3.86
N LEU A 19 -7.21 19.27 -3.76
CA LEU A 19 -8.26 18.98 -2.79
C LEU A 19 -7.73 19.08 -1.35
N PHE A 20 -6.53 18.60 -1.08
CA PHE A 20 -5.93 18.72 0.25
C PHE A 20 -5.80 20.18 0.66
N ILE A 21 -5.28 21.04 -0.21
CA ILE A 21 -5.11 22.48 0.08
C ILE A 21 -6.48 23.14 0.32
N VAL A 22 -7.50 22.82 -0.50
CA VAL A 22 -8.85 23.39 -0.37
C VAL A 22 -9.55 22.92 0.89
N PHE A 23 -9.41 21.65 1.25
CA PHE A 23 -10.07 21.08 2.42
C PHE A 23 -9.19 20.99 3.66
N TYR A 24 -8.04 21.66 3.65
CA TYR A 24 -7.04 21.59 4.74
C TYR A 24 -7.65 21.85 6.13
N ASP A 25 -8.35 22.96 6.31
CA ASP A 25 -8.91 23.34 7.61
C ASP A 25 -10.00 22.35 8.07
N TYR A 26 -10.79 21.84 7.12
CA TYR A 26 -11.80 20.83 7.43
C TYR A 26 -11.18 19.51 7.84
N ILE A 27 -10.18 19.05 7.10
CA ILE A 27 -9.44 17.80 7.40
C ILE A 27 -8.77 17.93 8.76
N TYR A 28 -8.07 19.04 9.03
CA TYR A 28 -7.45 19.33 10.31
C TYR A 28 -8.47 19.29 11.46
N SER A 29 -9.63 19.90 11.28
CA SER A 29 -10.70 19.94 12.29
C SER A 29 -11.24 18.54 12.60
N VAL A 30 -11.43 17.69 11.59
CA VAL A 30 -11.89 16.30 11.76
C VAL A 30 -10.85 15.48 12.53
N PHE A 31 -9.58 15.59 12.15
CA PHE A 31 -8.52 14.82 12.79
C PHE A 31 -8.19 15.30 14.22
N ARG A 32 -8.57 16.51 14.60
CA ARG A 32 -8.41 17.01 15.98
C ARG A 32 -9.24 16.22 17.00
N PHE A 33 -10.33 15.58 16.58
CA PHE A 33 -11.15 14.72 17.44
C PHE A 33 -10.61 13.29 17.54
N TYR A 34 -9.46 13.03 16.96
CA TYR A 34 -8.90 11.71 16.88
C TYR A 34 -8.23 11.30 18.19
N ASN A 35 -8.87 10.37 18.88
CA ASN A 35 -8.40 9.76 20.12
C ASN A 35 -8.32 8.22 19.97
N SER A 36 -7.77 7.52 20.97
CA SER A 36 -7.60 6.05 20.92
C SER A 36 -8.91 5.32 20.67
N THR A 37 -10.01 5.78 21.27
CA THR A 37 -11.35 5.19 21.08
C THR A 37 -11.82 5.31 19.61
N PHE A 38 -11.60 6.49 19.00
CA PHE A 38 -11.94 6.73 17.61
C PHE A 38 -11.06 5.87 16.67
N GLN A 39 -9.80 5.67 17.03
CA GLN A 39 -8.89 4.76 16.30
C GLN A 39 -9.41 3.33 16.30
N VAL A 40 -9.84 2.80 17.45
CA VAL A 40 -10.42 1.45 17.56
C VAL A 40 -11.62 1.30 16.62
N VAL A 41 -12.52 2.29 16.61
CA VAL A 41 -13.70 2.29 15.72
C VAL A 41 -13.30 2.27 14.24
N ILE A 42 -12.38 3.15 13.84
CA ILE A 42 -11.93 3.23 12.45
C ILE A 42 -11.23 1.94 12.03
N ILE A 43 -10.34 1.40 12.86
CA ILE A 43 -9.64 0.14 12.55
C ILE A 43 -10.64 -1.01 12.44
N SER A 44 -11.67 -1.05 13.32
CA SER A 44 -12.74 -2.05 13.23
C SER A 44 -13.52 -1.97 11.91
N ILE A 45 -13.86 -0.74 11.47
CA ILE A 45 -14.50 -0.51 10.17
C ILE A 45 -13.58 -0.93 9.03
N ALA A 46 -12.29 -0.62 9.14
CA ALA A 46 -11.28 -1.01 8.16
C ALA A 46 -11.20 -2.53 8.00
N ILE A 47 -11.08 -3.26 9.11
CA ILE A 47 -11.06 -4.72 9.13
C ILE A 47 -12.31 -5.29 8.46
N PHE A 48 -13.49 -4.75 8.80
CA PHE A 48 -14.75 -5.16 8.20
C PHE A 48 -14.74 -4.95 6.68
N LEU A 49 -14.41 -3.74 6.20
CA LEU A 49 -14.39 -3.40 4.79
C LEU A 49 -13.38 -4.25 4.00
N ILE A 50 -12.18 -4.47 4.54
CA ILE A 50 -11.16 -5.30 3.91
C ILE A 50 -11.65 -6.73 3.76
N THR A 51 -12.27 -7.29 4.82
CA THR A 51 -12.78 -8.66 4.82
C THR A 51 -13.82 -8.86 3.70
N PHE A 52 -14.67 -7.86 3.43
CA PHE A 52 -15.67 -7.93 2.36
C PHE A 52 -15.17 -7.50 0.98
N SER A 53 -14.05 -6.81 0.90
CA SER A 53 -13.49 -6.32 -0.38
C SER A 53 -12.70 -7.39 -1.13
N VAL A 54 -12.20 -8.40 -0.44
CA VAL A 54 -11.38 -9.45 -1.05
C VAL A 54 -12.26 -10.41 -1.84
N ARG A 55 -11.90 -10.68 -3.09
CA ARG A 55 -12.70 -11.48 -4.05
C ARG A 55 -12.64 -13.00 -3.82
N GLN A 56 -12.07 -13.47 -2.74
CA GLN A 56 -12.03 -14.88 -2.39
C GLN A 56 -13.09 -15.25 -1.36
N HIS A 57 -13.25 -16.57 -1.11
CA HIS A 57 -14.19 -17.05 -0.12
C HIS A 57 -13.90 -16.45 1.26
N ILE A 58 -14.91 -15.88 1.93
CA ILE A 58 -14.77 -15.14 3.19
C ILE A 58 -14.00 -15.91 4.27
N LEU A 59 -14.21 -17.21 4.37
CA LEU A 59 -13.50 -18.06 5.32
C LEU A 59 -11.98 -18.03 5.09
N LYS A 60 -11.53 -18.06 3.84
CA LYS A 60 -10.10 -17.96 3.51
C LYS A 60 -9.55 -16.59 3.88
N THR A 61 -10.32 -15.54 3.63
CA THR A 61 -9.95 -14.17 4.00
C THR A 61 -9.77 -14.04 5.51
N VAL A 62 -10.72 -14.55 6.29
CA VAL A 62 -10.66 -14.54 7.77
C VAL A 62 -9.48 -15.36 8.27
N LEU A 63 -9.26 -16.57 7.74
CA LEU A 63 -8.12 -17.41 8.14
C LEU A 63 -6.78 -16.75 7.85
N LEU A 64 -6.64 -16.10 6.71
CA LEU A 64 -5.42 -15.38 6.37
C LEU A 64 -5.23 -14.12 7.24
N PHE A 65 -6.32 -13.41 7.53
CA PHE A 65 -6.28 -12.27 8.44
C PHE A 65 -5.84 -12.69 9.85
N VAL A 66 -6.42 -13.76 10.39
CA VAL A 66 -6.04 -14.34 11.70
C VAL A 66 -4.58 -14.80 11.68
N LEU A 67 -4.13 -15.44 10.60
CA LEU A 67 -2.72 -15.83 10.44
C LEU A 67 -1.79 -14.61 10.56
N GLY A 68 -2.14 -13.52 9.89
CA GLY A 68 -1.39 -12.26 9.99
C GLY A 68 -1.34 -11.72 11.42
N GLY A 69 -2.49 -11.70 12.09
CA GLY A 69 -2.59 -11.25 13.49
C GLY A 69 -1.79 -12.13 14.46
N VAL A 70 -1.80 -13.44 14.26
CA VAL A 70 -0.97 -14.37 15.05
C VAL A 70 0.52 -14.10 14.85
N LEU A 71 0.94 -13.89 13.60
CA LEU A 71 2.35 -13.56 13.30
C LEU A 71 2.77 -12.23 13.94
N ALA A 72 1.88 -11.24 13.99
CA ALA A 72 2.15 -9.95 14.63
C ALA A 72 2.33 -10.06 16.15
N LYS A 73 1.56 -10.96 16.79
CA LYS A 73 1.60 -11.13 18.25
C LYS A 73 2.73 -12.02 18.75
N ILE A 74 3.42 -12.74 17.89
CA ILE A 74 4.61 -13.49 18.31
C ILE A 74 5.71 -12.51 18.68
N GLY A 75 6.22 -12.60 19.91
CA GLY A 75 7.34 -11.79 20.38
C GLY A 75 7.09 -11.15 21.75
N PHE A 76 7.87 -10.12 22.05
CA PHE A 76 7.75 -9.31 23.24
C PHE A 76 6.82 -8.12 23.00
N ASP A 77 5.80 -8.00 23.80
CA ASP A 77 4.85 -6.88 23.75
C ASP A 77 5.33 -5.76 24.69
N ASN A 78 5.65 -4.60 24.11
CA ASN A 78 6.16 -3.45 24.85
C ASN A 78 5.11 -2.75 25.74
N LEU A 79 3.82 -3.01 25.56
CA LEU A 79 2.75 -2.43 26.38
C LEU A 79 2.43 -3.27 27.60
N THR A 80 2.35 -4.58 27.42
CA THR A 80 2.04 -5.53 28.50
C THR A 80 3.29 -6.05 29.21
N PHE A 81 4.48 -5.86 28.62
CA PHE A 81 5.76 -6.41 29.08
C PHE A 81 5.77 -7.95 29.15
N GLU A 82 4.94 -8.60 28.37
CA GLU A 82 4.82 -10.05 28.29
C GLU A 82 5.31 -10.58 26.94
N SER A 83 5.79 -11.82 26.94
CA SER A 83 6.18 -12.51 25.70
C SER A 83 5.11 -13.53 25.32
N TRP A 84 4.63 -13.44 24.08
CA TRP A 84 3.61 -14.35 23.56
C TRP A 84 4.14 -15.21 22.42
N GLY A 85 3.83 -16.52 22.44
CA GLY A 85 4.20 -17.44 21.35
C GLY A 85 5.70 -17.70 21.20
N THR A 86 6.51 -17.36 22.20
CA THR A 86 7.99 -17.47 22.12
C THR A 86 8.52 -18.84 22.50
N PHE A 87 7.75 -19.65 23.22
CA PHE A 87 8.12 -21.00 23.68
C PHE A 87 9.53 -21.07 24.31
N GLY A 88 9.99 -19.98 24.94
CA GLY A 88 11.32 -19.86 25.50
C GLY A 88 12.47 -19.69 24.49
N ASN A 89 12.16 -19.52 23.21
CA ASN A 89 13.17 -19.30 22.17
C ASN A 89 13.53 -17.79 22.08
N PRO A 90 14.81 -17.41 22.27
CA PRO A 90 15.22 -16.01 22.24
C PRO A 90 15.01 -15.34 20.87
N TYR A 91 15.07 -16.07 19.77
CA TYR A 91 14.79 -15.53 18.44
C TYR A 91 13.31 -15.18 18.28
N LEU A 92 12.39 -16.01 18.79
CA LEU A 92 10.97 -15.72 18.75
C LEU A 92 10.59 -14.52 19.65
N THR A 93 11.36 -14.23 20.68
CA THR A 93 11.18 -13.03 21.52
C THR A 93 11.41 -11.73 20.73
N LEU A 94 12.22 -11.76 19.66
CA LEU A 94 12.41 -10.62 18.76
C LEU A 94 11.19 -10.36 17.87
N GLY A 95 10.20 -11.26 17.87
CA GLY A 95 9.02 -11.19 17.00
C GLY A 95 9.31 -11.63 15.56
N ILE A 96 8.26 -11.70 14.79
CA ILE A 96 8.36 -11.96 13.32
C ILE A 96 8.42 -10.62 12.61
N PRO A 97 9.52 -10.25 11.95
CA PRO A 97 9.64 -8.94 11.32
C PRO A 97 8.61 -8.76 10.19
N PHE A 98 7.92 -7.62 10.16
CA PHE A 98 6.94 -7.30 9.11
C PHE A 98 7.54 -7.41 7.69
N ASN A 99 8.79 -6.95 7.52
CA ASN A 99 9.49 -7.07 6.24
C ASN A 99 9.67 -8.54 5.81
N ALA A 100 9.89 -9.46 6.75
CA ALA A 100 9.95 -10.88 6.44
C ALA A 100 8.58 -11.42 6.00
N VAL A 101 7.49 -10.98 6.64
CA VAL A 101 6.11 -11.32 6.23
C VAL A 101 5.83 -10.82 4.81
N MET A 102 6.16 -9.56 4.51
CA MET A 102 5.97 -8.99 3.17
C MET A 102 6.77 -9.72 2.10
N ILE A 103 8.05 -9.99 2.36
CA ILE A 103 8.94 -10.63 1.38
C ILE A 103 8.56 -12.09 1.21
N GLY A 104 8.41 -12.84 2.30
CA GLY A 104 8.20 -14.28 2.27
C GLY A 104 6.79 -14.67 1.80
N LEU A 105 5.75 -14.05 2.35
CA LEU A 105 4.37 -14.43 2.04
C LEU A 105 3.81 -13.76 0.79
N PHE A 106 4.33 -12.59 0.42
CA PHE A 106 3.73 -11.79 -0.65
C PHE A 106 4.69 -11.61 -1.83
N ILE A 107 5.85 -10.98 -1.64
CA ILE A 107 6.72 -10.58 -2.74
C ILE A 107 7.28 -11.79 -3.49
N ILE A 108 7.94 -12.72 -2.81
CA ILE A 108 8.56 -13.88 -3.47
C ILE A 108 7.52 -14.73 -4.19
N PRO A 109 6.36 -15.13 -3.58
CA PRO A 109 5.34 -15.90 -4.29
C PRO A 109 4.77 -15.18 -5.51
N GLU A 110 4.58 -13.86 -5.47
CA GLU A 110 4.10 -13.09 -6.63
C GLU A 110 5.14 -13.02 -7.75
N PHE A 111 6.41 -12.83 -7.43
CA PHE A 111 7.48 -12.89 -8.43
C PHE A 111 7.63 -14.29 -9.05
N LEU A 112 7.43 -15.35 -8.27
CA LEU A 112 7.40 -16.73 -8.80
C LEU A 112 6.21 -16.96 -9.73
N LYS A 113 5.04 -16.38 -9.45
CA LYS A 113 3.90 -16.39 -10.39
C LYS A 113 4.25 -15.64 -11.67
N PHE A 114 4.84 -14.44 -11.54
CA PHE A 114 5.26 -13.62 -12.69
C PHE A 114 6.24 -14.37 -13.60
N ALA A 115 7.23 -15.09 -13.03
CA ALA A 115 8.18 -15.89 -13.79
C ALA A 115 7.49 -16.98 -14.67
N ASN A 116 6.34 -17.50 -14.23
CA ASN A 116 5.57 -18.52 -14.94
C ASN A 116 4.51 -17.95 -15.89
N LEU A 117 4.27 -16.61 -15.90
CA LEU A 117 3.29 -16.01 -16.80
C LEU A 117 3.80 -15.98 -18.25
N GLU A 118 2.92 -16.26 -19.20
CA GLU A 118 3.19 -15.98 -20.61
C GLU A 118 3.01 -14.48 -20.88
N ILE A 119 4.10 -13.81 -21.24
CA ILE A 119 4.06 -12.40 -21.59
C ILE A 119 3.79 -12.29 -23.08
N SER A 120 2.68 -11.67 -23.46
CA SER A 120 2.35 -11.36 -24.85
C SER A 120 3.37 -10.39 -25.46
N GLU A 121 3.51 -10.43 -26.78
CA GLU A 121 4.44 -9.52 -27.46
C GLU A 121 4.14 -8.05 -27.19
N PRO A 122 5.15 -7.24 -26.84
CA PRO A 122 4.96 -5.82 -26.61
C PRO A 122 4.52 -5.14 -27.90
N LYS A 123 3.33 -4.54 -27.88
CA LYS A 123 2.86 -3.75 -29.02
C LYS A 123 3.58 -2.41 -29.05
N LYS A 124 4.04 -2.01 -30.26
CA LYS A 124 4.67 -0.71 -30.46
C LYS A 124 3.75 0.41 -30.01
N ILE A 125 4.22 1.23 -29.09
CA ILE A 125 3.45 2.35 -28.57
C ILE A 125 3.66 3.55 -29.51
N THR A 126 2.59 4.06 -30.10
CA THR A 126 2.69 5.03 -31.20
C THR A 126 2.37 6.48 -30.82
N LYS A 127 1.71 6.73 -29.68
CA LYS A 127 1.32 8.09 -29.27
C LYS A 127 1.36 8.28 -27.77
N PHE A 128 1.96 9.40 -27.32
CA PHE A 128 1.90 9.88 -25.94
C PHE A 128 0.80 10.95 -25.85
N GLY A 129 -0.19 10.74 -24.98
CA GLY A 129 -1.27 11.70 -24.78
C GLY A 129 -2.49 11.10 -24.09
N ILE A 130 -3.35 11.97 -23.57
CA ILE A 130 -4.65 11.63 -23.01
C ILE A 130 -5.75 11.95 -24.04
N GLY A 131 -6.68 11.03 -24.25
CA GLY A 131 -7.83 11.29 -25.09
C GLY A 131 -8.77 12.30 -24.42
N LYS A 132 -9.27 13.28 -25.20
CA LYS A 132 -10.20 14.33 -24.68
C LYS A 132 -11.38 13.75 -23.89
N ASN A 133 -11.83 12.57 -24.27
CA ASN A 133 -12.97 11.89 -23.62
C ASN A 133 -12.60 11.12 -22.34
N THR A 134 -11.33 11.05 -21.94
CA THR A 134 -10.88 10.34 -20.72
C THR A 134 -10.72 11.28 -19.53
N LEU A 135 -10.62 12.60 -19.76
CA LEU A 135 -10.39 13.58 -18.70
C LEU A 135 -11.49 13.55 -17.61
N GLY A 136 -12.76 13.50 -18.01
CA GLY A 136 -13.87 13.41 -17.06
C GLY A 136 -13.84 12.15 -16.20
N ALA A 137 -13.46 11.01 -16.79
CA ALA A 137 -13.28 9.77 -16.04
C ALA A 137 -12.08 9.86 -15.09
N THR A 138 -10.98 10.49 -15.51
CA THR A 138 -9.81 10.76 -14.69
C THR A 138 -10.14 11.62 -13.46
N LEU A 139 -10.85 12.75 -13.67
CA LEU A 139 -11.25 13.64 -12.57
C LEU A 139 -12.19 12.95 -11.58
N LEU A 140 -13.17 12.19 -12.09
CA LEU A 140 -14.07 11.41 -11.23
C LEU A 140 -13.30 10.36 -10.43
N GLY A 141 -12.37 9.65 -11.08
CA GLY A 141 -11.49 8.71 -10.40
C GLY A 141 -10.65 9.38 -9.32
N SER A 142 -10.05 10.53 -9.63
CA SER A 142 -9.25 11.30 -8.68
C SER A 142 -10.05 11.72 -7.45
N PHE A 143 -11.28 12.17 -7.65
CA PHE A 143 -12.18 12.53 -6.56
C PHE A 143 -12.52 11.34 -5.66
N ILE A 144 -12.91 10.22 -6.24
CA ILE A 144 -13.22 8.99 -5.50
C ILE A 144 -11.95 8.48 -4.77
N GLY A 145 -10.81 8.51 -5.44
CA GLY A 145 -9.54 8.09 -4.87
C GLY A 145 -9.15 8.93 -3.66
N PHE A 146 -9.26 10.25 -3.76
CA PHE A 146 -8.94 11.16 -2.66
C PHE A 146 -9.73 10.82 -1.39
N TRP A 147 -11.04 10.70 -1.49
CA TRP A 147 -11.88 10.39 -0.33
C TRP A 147 -11.67 8.97 0.19
N SER A 148 -11.44 8.01 -0.70
CA SER A 148 -11.13 6.63 -0.27
C SER A 148 -9.80 6.53 0.47
N GLY A 149 -8.78 7.29 0.07
CA GLY A 149 -7.48 7.28 0.72
C GLY A 149 -7.46 7.95 2.09
N LEU A 150 -8.39 8.89 2.36
CA LEU A 150 -8.51 9.49 3.69
C LEU A 150 -9.08 8.54 4.75
N ILE A 151 -9.76 7.48 4.32
CA ILE A 151 -10.39 6.54 5.24
C ILE A 151 -9.41 5.40 5.53
N PRO A 152 -8.87 5.30 6.76
CA PRO A 152 -8.01 4.20 7.14
C PRO A 152 -8.66 2.84 6.86
N GLY A 153 -7.94 1.95 6.18
CA GLY A 153 -8.41 0.61 5.81
C GLY A 153 -9.18 0.52 4.49
N ILE A 154 -9.56 1.64 3.88
CA ILE A 154 -9.99 1.64 2.49
C ILE A 154 -8.75 1.77 1.63
N THR A 155 -8.35 0.65 1.03
CA THR A 155 -7.15 0.65 0.19
C THR A 155 -7.37 1.46 -1.10
N ASN A 156 -6.28 1.98 -1.66
CA ASN A 156 -6.26 2.59 -2.99
C ASN A 156 -6.84 1.65 -4.06
N ILE A 157 -6.72 0.34 -3.83
CA ILE A 157 -7.29 -0.71 -4.68
C ILE A 157 -8.81 -0.62 -4.69
N LEU A 158 -9.45 -0.45 -3.54
CA LEU A 158 -10.91 -0.32 -3.47
C LEU A 158 -11.38 0.97 -4.15
N GLY A 159 -10.69 2.09 -3.94
CA GLY A 159 -10.94 3.35 -4.65
C GLY A 159 -10.84 3.18 -6.16
N SER A 160 -9.82 2.48 -6.64
CA SER A 160 -9.61 2.17 -8.06
C SER A 160 -10.73 1.30 -8.64
N TYR A 161 -11.13 0.24 -7.96
CA TYR A 161 -12.24 -0.61 -8.40
C TYR A 161 -13.57 0.13 -8.42
N THR A 162 -13.85 0.90 -7.37
CA THR A 162 -15.08 1.67 -7.25
C THR A 162 -15.18 2.71 -8.37
N SER A 163 -14.10 3.45 -8.63
CA SER A 163 -14.05 4.46 -9.70
C SER A 163 -14.25 3.83 -11.08
N ALA A 164 -13.57 2.72 -11.37
CA ALA A 164 -13.72 1.97 -12.61
C ALA A 164 -15.16 1.46 -12.80
N ALA A 165 -15.77 0.91 -11.74
CA ALA A 165 -17.14 0.41 -11.76
C ALA A 165 -18.16 1.53 -12.01
N ILE A 166 -18.00 2.68 -11.35
CA ILE A 166 -18.84 3.86 -11.53
C ILE A 166 -18.73 4.37 -12.96
N VAL A 167 -17.50 4.56 -13.47
CA VAL A 167 -17.26 5.00 -14.85
C VAL A 167 -17.87 4.03 -15.86
N LYS A 168 -17.71 2.72 -15.65
CA LYS A 168 -18.32 1.70 -16.51
C LYS A 168 -19.85 1.82 -16.54
N ARG A 169 -20.47 2.07 -15.40
CA ARG A 169 -21.94 2.15 -15.27
C ARG A 169 -22.50 3.43 -15.89
N PHE A 170 -21.89 4.58 -15.59
CA PHE A 170 -22.44 5.89 -15.99
C PHE A 170 -22.08 6.30 -17.42
N PHE A 171 -20.88 5.99 -17.87
CA PHE A 171 -20.42 6.45 -19.18
C PHE A 171 -20.60 5.43 -20.30
N LYS A 172 -21.11 4.21 -20.00
CA LYS A 172 -21.31 3.10 -20.97
C LYS A 172 -20.11 2.94 -21.93
N THR A 173 -18.89 3.02 -21.43
CA THR A 173 -17.74 3.44 -22.22
C THR A 173 -16.67 2.38 -22.37
N PRO A 174 -15.76 2.59 -23.35
CA PRO A 174 -14.65 1.69 -23.59
C PRO A 174 -13.69 1.56 -22.39
N TYR A 175 -13.07 0.40 -22.29
CA TYR A 175 -12.11 -0.05 -21.29
C TYR A 175 -11.07 1.02 -20.88
N LEU A 176 -10.60 1.87 -21.82
CA LEU A 176 -9.60 2.90 -21.55
C LEU A 176 -10.03 3.95 -20.51
N LYS A 177 -11.32 4.31 -20.46
CA LYS A 177 -11.82 5.27 -19.47
C LYS A 177 -11.87 4.66 -18.07
N CYS A 178 -12.24 3.39 -17.99
CA CYS A 178 -12.24 2.67 -16.71
C CYS A 178 -10.83 2.56 -16.14
N ILE A 179 -9.83 2.29 -17.00
CA ILE A 179 -8.43 2.25 -16.59
C ILE A 179 -7.95 3.65 -16.15
N ALA A 180 -8.26 4.69 -16.92
CA ALA A 180 -7.87 6.06 -16.57
C ALA A 180 -8.44 6.50 -15.22
N ALA A 181 -9.70 6.14 -14.93
CA ALA A 181 -10.34 6.42 -13.64
C ALA A 181 -9.71 5.59 -12.51
N ALA A 182 -9.41 4.31 -12.74
CA ALA A 182 -8.77 3.45 -11.75
C ALA A 182 -7.36 3.96 -11.39
N GLU A 183 -6.56 4.30 -12.39
CA GLU A 183 -5.20 4.80 -12.22
C GLU A 183 -5.15 6.16 -11.51
N SER A 184 -6.03 7.08 -11.88
CA SER A 184 -6.12 8.37 -11.22
C SER A 184 -6.61 8.23 -9.77
N ALA A 185 -7.56 7.33 -9.51
CA ALA A 185 -8.03 7.02 -8.17
C ALA A 185 -6.92 6.40 -7.31
N ASN A 186 -6.14 5.48 -7.88
CA ASN A 186 -5.03 4.86 -7.18
C ASN A 186 -4.01 5.90 -6.68
N ASN A 187 -3.59 6.80 -7.55
CA ASN A 187 -2.57 7.79 -7.19
C ASN A 187 -3.13 8.93 -6.31
N SER A 188 -4.37 9.35 -6.56
CA SER A 188 -5.05 10.30 -5.68
C SER A 188 -5.26 9.73 -4.28
N GLY A 189 -5.65 8.46 -4.19
CA GLY A 189 -5.81 7.72 -2.94
C GLY A 189 -4.47 7.51 -2.22
N ALA A 190 -3.41 7.13 -2.95
CA ALA A 190 -2.08 6.96 -2.37
C ALA A 190 -1.52 8.26 -1.78
N LEU A 191 -1.79 9.41 -2.40
CA LEU A 191 -1.36 10.69 -1.86
C LEU A 191 -2.21 11.12 -0.66
N SER A 192 -3.53 10.92 -0.72
CA SER A 192 -4.40 11.29 0.40
C SER A 192 -4.26 10.36 1.61
N SER A 193 -3.88 9.09 1.43
CA SER A 193 -3.62 8.16 2.53
C SER A 193 -2.36 8.52 3.34
N LEU A 194 -1.45 9.31 2.79
CA LEU A 194 -0.34 9.89 3.56
C LEU A 194 -0.82 10.84 4.67
N LEU A 195 -2.03 11.38 4.58
CA LEU A 195 -2.58 12.25 5.61
C LEU A 195 -2.84 11.51 6.93
N PRO A 196 -3.62 10.41 6.94
CA PRO A 196 -3.72 9.57 8.12
C PRO A 196 -2.35 9.12 8.65
N LEU A 197 -1.43 8.73 7.78
CA LEU A 197 -0.08 8.34 8.18
C LEU A 197 0.61 9.46 8.96
N ILE A 198 0.62 10.68 8.44
CA ILE A 198 1.35 11.80 9.03
C ILE A 198 0.68 12.30 10.31
N ILE A 199 -0.65 12.36 10.32
CA ILE A 199 -1.42 12.88 11.46
C ILE A 199 -1.51 11.86 12.59
N LEU A 200 -1.64 10.57 12.24
CA LEU A 200 -1.93 9.52 13.21
C LEU A 200 -0.72 8.62 13.49
N GLY A 201 0.32 8.72 12.65
CA GLY A 201 1.43 7.78 12.69
C GLY A 201 1.02 6.35 12.32
N ILE A 202 -0.09 6.18 11.59
CA ILE A 202 -0.65 4.88 11.24
C ILE A 202 -0.44 4.62 9.75
N PRO A 203 0.55 3.84 9.36
CA PRO A 203 0.69 3.39 7.98
C PRO A 203 -0.36 2.33 7.68
N ILE A 204 -1.13 2.52 6.60
CA ILE A 204 -2.26 1.67 6.21
C ILE A 204 -1.88 0.73 5.08
N VAL A 205 -0.88 1.09 4.29
CA VAL A 205 -0.42 0.32 3.14
C VAL A 205 1.04 -0.06 3.34
N GLY A 206 1.47 -1.20 2.80
CA GLY A 206 2.86 -1.65 2.97
C GLY A 206 3.93 -0.64 2.54
N SER A 207 3.66 0.17 1.52
CA SER A 207 4.54 1.28 1.12
C SER A 207 4.63 2.39 2.16
N GLU A 208 3.56 2.64 2.89
CA GLU A 208 3.52 3.65 3.96
C GLU A 208 4.30 3.21 5.19
N VAL A 209 4.34 1.90 5.47
CA VAL A 209 5.20 1.36 6.54
C VAL A 209 6.66 1.69 6.28
N LEU A 210 7.10 1.54 5.02
CA LEU A 210 8.46 1.92 4.64
C LEU A 210 8.70 3.42 4.80
N VAL A 211 7.76 4.25 4.36
CA VAL A 211 7.81 5.71 4.52
C VAL A 211 7.83 6.08 6.01
N PHE A 212 6.95 5.47 6.81
CA PHE A 212 6.92 5.68 8.26
C PHE A 212 8.27 5.38 8.89
N TYR A 213 8.86 4.22 8.58
CA TYR A 213 10.14 3.80 9.14
C TYR A 213 11.28 4.74 8.73
N LEU A 214 11.37 5.08 7.45
CA LEU A 214 12.39 6.00 6.94
C LEU A 214 12.27 7.40 7.55
N VAL A 215 11.06 7.91 7.64
CA VAL A 215 10.80 9.25 8.15
C VAL A 215 10.98 9.31 9.67
N SER A 216 10.56 8.28 10.42
CA SER A 216 10.82 8.15 11.85
C SER A 216 12.31 8.14 12.17
N SER A 217 13.12 7.47 11.33
CA SER A 217 14.57 7.41 11.52
C SER A 217 15.28 8.76 11.41
N THR A 218 14.64 9.75 10.78
CA THR A 218 15.16 11.14 10.69
C THR A 218 14.79 12.01 11.90
N GLY A 219 14.07 11.45 12.89
CA GLY A 219 13.59 12.19 14.05
C GLY A 219 12.28 12.96 13.81
N PHE A 220 11.61 12.71 12.67
CA PHE A 220 10.31 13.30 12.39
C PHE A 220 9.24 12.74 13.35
N VAL A 221 8.49 13.64 13.98
CA VAL A 221 7.41 13.27 14.90
C VAL A 221 6.08 13.30 14.13
N PHE A 222 5.43 12.15 14.08
CA PHE A 222 4.08 12.05 13.51
C PHE A 222 3.06 12.65 14.48
N GLY A 223 2.12 13.41 13.97
CA GLY A 223 1.09 14.08 14.77
C GLY A 223 0.43 15.23 14.05
N LEU A 224 -0.57 15.82 14.70
CA LEU A 224 -1.30 16.97 14.16
C LEU A 224 -0.38 18.17 13.83
N GLU A 225 0.69 18.36 14.59
CA GLU A 225 1.66 19.45 14.38
C GLU A 225 2.45 19.28 13.09
N SER A 226 2.62 18.05 12.63
CA SER A 226 3.35 17.72 11.39
C SER A 226 2.55 17.99 10.12
N ILE A 227 1.26 18.26 10.21
CA ILE A 227 0.39 18.51 9.05
C ILE A 227 0.80 19.78 8.28
N GLU A 228 1.30 20.80 8.98
CA GLU A 228 1.79 22.02 8.35
C GLU A 228 3.09 21.77 7.58
N THR A 229 4.00 21.01 8.17
CA THR A 229 5.23 20.57 7.50
C THR A 229 4.89 19.76 6.24
N PHE A 230 3.92 18.87 6.33
CA PHE A 230 3.45 18.10 5.18
C PHE A 230 2.84 18.97 4.08
N LYS A 231 2.03 19.96 4.45
CA LYS A 231 1.48 20.94 3.50
C LYS A 231 2.59 21.63 2.71
N ASN A 232 3.67 22.04 3.38
CA ASN A 232 4.82 22.67 2.74
C ASN A 232 5.53 21.72 1.76
N ILE A 233 5.67 20.44 2.13
CA ILE A 233 6.24 19.40 1.24
C ILE A 233 5.37 19.21 0.00
N LEU A 234 4.04 19.24 0.14
CA LEU A 234 3.12 19.02 -0.97
C LEU A 234 3.26 20.06 -2.11
N TYR A 235 3.76 21.26 -1.83
CA TYR A 235 4.03 22.25 -2.89
C TYR A 235 5.15 21.81 -3.85
N PHE A 236 6.04 20.92 -3.44
CA PHE A 236 7.10 20.38 -4.29
C PHE A 236 6.65 19.17 -5.10
N VAL A 237 5.58 18.47 -4.72
CA VAL A 237 5.11 17.25 -5.38
C VAL A 237 4.72 17.50 -6.85
N PRO A 238 4.03 18.60 -7.24
CA PRO A 238 3.75 18.89 -8.64
C PRO A 238 5.01 19.02 -9.50
N VAL A 239 6.09 19.56 -8.94
CA VAL A 239 7.38 19.68 -9.63
C VAL A 239 7.96 18.29 -9.88
N ILE A 240 7.94 17.42 -8.85
CA ILE A 240 8.40 16.03 -8.97
C ILE A 240 7.58 15.27 -10.01
N ILE A 241 6.24 15.42 -9.99
CA ILE A 241 5.34 14.82 -10.97
C ILE A 241 5.68 15.32 -12.38
N GLY A 242 5.92 16.62 -12.54
CA GLY A 242 6.35 17.22 -13.82
C GLY A 242 7.64 16.59 -14.35
N ILE A 243 8.66 16.43 -13.48
CA ILE A 243 9.91 15.77 -13.82
C ILE A 243 9.65 14.31 -14.22
N CYS A 244 8.86 13.56 -13.47
CA CYS A 244 8.48 12.18 -13.78
C CYS A 244 7.75 12.06 -15.13
N LEU A 245 6.89 13.03 -15.48
CA LEU A 245 6.21 13.06 -16.77
C LEU A 245 7.20 13.31 -17.93
N VAL A 246 8.17 14.21 -17.76
CA VAL A 246 9.22 14.48 -18.75
C VAL A 246 10.08 13.24 -18.95
N ILE A 247 10.51 12.58 -17.88
CA ILE A 247 11.27 11.32 -17.95
C ILE A 247 10.44 10.23 -18.63
N SER A 248 9.16 10.11 -18.30
CA SER A 248 8.25 9.14 -18.91
C SER A 248 8.05 9.41 -20.40
N TRP A 249 7.98 10.67 -20.81
CA TRP A 249 7.89 11.07 -22.21
C TRP A 249 9.20 10.77 -22.96
N ALA A 250 10.34 11.14 -22.38
CA ALA A 250 11.65 10.87 -22.97
C ALA A 250 11.94 9.36 -23.08
N GLY A 251 11.58 8.60 -22.02
CA GLY A 251 11.73 7.15 -21.98
C GLY A 251 10.68 6.35 -22.77
N PHE A 252 9.67 7.02 -23.34
CA PHE A 252 8.54 6.37 -24.00
C PHE A 252 8.96 5.42 -25.14
N ASN A 253 9.95 5.82 -25.92
CA ASN A 253 10.49 4.99 -27.00
C ASN A 253 11.27 3.76 -26.49
N LEU A 254 11.79 3.82 -25.26
CA LEU A 254 12.53 2.72 -24.63
C LEU A 254 11.59 1.66 -24.03
N LEU A 255 10.32 1.99 -23.77
CA LEU A 255 9.37 1.06 -23.16
C LEU A 255 9.21 -0.25 -23.94
N GLY A 256 9.24 -0.17 -25.28
CA GLY A 256 9.19 -1.36 -26.14
C GLY A 256 10.41 -2.26 -25.94
N THR A 257 11.61 -1.66 -25.90
CA THR A 257 12.87 -2.38 -25.67
C THR A 257 12.92 -2.97 -24.28
N VAL A 258 12.54 -2.21 -23.24
CA VAL A 258 12.48 -2.69 -21.86
C VAL A 258 11.49 -3.85 -21.73
N ALA A 259 10.29 -3.73 -22.30
CA ALA A 259 9.31 -4.81 -22.30
C ALA A 259 9.81 -6.07 -23.01
N TYR A 260 10.55 -5.91 -24.09
CA TYR A 260 11.19 -7.03 -24.81
C TYR A 260 12.26 -7.71 -23.93
N VAL A 261 13.15 -6.95 -23.31
CA VAL A 261 14.20 -7.47 -22.42
C VAL A 261 13.57 -8.21 -21.21
N ILE A 262 12.51 -7.62 -20.61
CA ILE A 262 11.79 -8.27 -19.53
C ILE A 262 11.17 -9.59 -20.00
N LYS A 263 10.55 -9.62 -21.17
CA LYS A 263 9.97 -10.85 -21.73
C LYS A 263 11.02 -11.94 -21.92
N GLU A 264 12.13 -11.59 -22.55
CA GLU A 264 13.21 -12.53 -22.90
C GLU A 264 13.93 -13.08 -21.65
N HIS A 265 14.18 -12.22 -20.66
CA HIS A 265 14.98 -12.54 -19.47
C HIS A 265 14.18 -12.58 -18.18
N LYS A 266 12.84 -12.77 -18.23
CA LYS A 266 11.96 -12.64 -17.06
C LYS A 266 12.38 -13.47 -15.85
N ASN A 267 12.82 -14.73 -16.07
CA ASN A 267 13.21 -15.63 -14.99
C ASN A 267 14.50 -15.13 -14.31
N TYR A 268 15.49 -14.70 -15.11
CA TYR A 268 16.73 -14.14 -14.59
C TYR A 268 16.48 -12.85 -13.82
N ILE A 269 15.69 -11.93 -14.40
CA ILE A 269 15.31 -10.66 -13.76
C ILE A 269 14.58 -10.93 -12.45
N THR A 270 13.65 -11.88 -12.44
CA THR A 270 12.91 -12.29 -11.23
C THR A 270 13.85 -12.77 -10.13
N CYS A 271 14.79 -13.67 -10.46
CA CYS A 271 15.76 -14.17 -9.49
C CYS A 271 16.65 -13.06 -8.93
N VAL A 272 17.14 -12.16 -9.79
CA VAL A 272 17.98 -11.04 -9.37
C VAL A 272 17.22 -10.08 -8.46
N ILE A 273 15.97 -9.74 -8.78
CA ILE A 273 15.14 -8.85 -7.95
C ILE A 273 14.87 -9.50 -6.59
N ILE A 274 14.47 -10.77 -6.55
CA ILE A 274 14.24 -11.50 -5.29
C ILE A 274 15.51 -11.49 -4.44
N LEU A 275 16.66 -11.79 -5.05
CA LEU A 275 17.94 -11.80 -4.35
C LEU A 275 18.29 -10.43 -3.76
N ILE A 276 18.16 -9.36 -4.56
CA ILE A 276 18.47 -7.99 -4.11
C ILE A 276 17.55 -7.59 -2.95
N ILE A 277 16.24 -7.78 -3.08
CA ILE A 277 15.29 -7.41 -2.03
C ILE A 277 15.57 -8.19 -0.74
N THR A 278 15.86 -9.49 -0.85
CA THR A 278 16.15 -10.33 0.29
C THR A 278 17.45 -9.91 0.99
N LEU A 279 18.51 -9.64 0.22
CA LEU A 279 19.80 -9.19 0.78
C LEU A 279 19.68 -7.84 1.48
N ILE A 280 18.98 -6.87 0.87
CA ILE A 280 18.75 -5.56 1.49
C ILE A 280 17.97 -5.73 2.81
N ALA A 281 16.91 -6.53 2.82
CA ALA A 281 16.12 -6.74 4.02
C ALA A 281 16.90 -7.39 5.16
N ILE A 282 17.77 -8.36 4.83
CA ILE A 282 18.63 -9.01 5.81
C ILE A 282 19.69 -8.03 6.33
N ASP A 283 20.26 -7.21 5.46
CA ASP A 283 21.32 -6.28 5.85
C ASP A 283 20.83 -5.17 6.78
N ILE A 284 19.61 -4.68 6.58
CA ILE A 284 19.00 -3.63 7.41
C ILE A 284 18.60 -4.16 8.80
N TYR A 285 18.34 -5.47 8.95
CA TYR A 285 17.82 -6.02 10.20
C TYR A 285 18.97 -6.35 11.18
N PRO A 286 18.84 -5.99 12.47
CA PRO A 286 19.93 -6.20 13.46
C PRO A 286 20.35 -7.66 13.60
N THR A 287 19.40 -8.59 13.61
CA THR A 287 19.62 -10.04 13.71
C THR A 287 19.45 -10.69 12.34
N LYS A 288 20.52 -10.68 11.54
CA LYS A 288 20.50 -11.10 10.13
C LYS A 288 20.05 -12.56 9.95
N GLU A 289 20.53 -13.45 10.83
CA GLU A 289 20.16 -14.88 10.77
C GLU A 289 18.66 -15.07 11.02
N TRP A 290 18.09 -14.35 11.98
CA TRP A 290 16.66 -14.44 12.28
C TRP A 290 15.82 -13.93 11.11
N MET A 291 16.19 -12.79 10.54
CA MET A 291 15.51 -12.25 9.35
C MET A 291 15.54 -13.24 8.19
N PHE A 292 16.70 -13.87 7.92
CA PHE A 292 16.82 -14.88 6.87
C PHE A 292 15.92 -16.10 7.14
N MET A 293 15.94 -16.65 8.37
CA MET A 293 15.08 -17.78 8.75
C MET A 293 13.59 -17.44 8.59
N CYS A 294 13.16 -16.25 9.00
CA CYS A 294 11.79 -15.79 8.83
C CYS A 294 11.40 -15.70 7.35
N ILE A 295 12.24 -15.11 6.51
CA ILE A 295 11.97 -15.01 5.07
C ILE A 295 11.83 -16.39 4.44
N VAL A 296 12.76 -17.31 4.74
CA VAL A 296 12.72 -18.68 4.18
C VAL A 296 11.46 -19.43 4.64
N GLY A 297 11.19 -19.43 5.96
CA GLY A 297 10.01 -20.10 6.51
C GLY A 297 8.70 -19.56 5.95
N LEU A 298 8.57 -18.21 5.91
CA LEU A 298 7.39 -17.57 5.37
C LEU A 298 7.25 -17.74 3.86
N THR A 299 8.36 -17.85 3.11
CA THR A 299 8.34 -18.17 1.67
C THR A 299 7.76 -19.55 1.41
N LEU A 300 8.13 -20.54 2.23
CA LEU A 300 7.53 -21.88 2.14
C LEU A 300 6.03 -21.83 2.38
N VAL A 301 5.57 -21.15 3.42
CA VAL A 301 4.14 -20.95 3.68
C VAL A 301 3.47 -20.23 2.51
N GLY A 302 4.07 -19.12 2.04
CA GLY A 302 3.59 -18.33 0.90
C GLY A 302 3.48 -19.15 -0.38
N TYR A 303 4.40 -20.07 -0.62
CA TYR A 303 4.34 -20.99 -1.77
C TYR A 303 3.12 -21.91 -1.71
N PHE A 304 2.77 -22.44 -0.53
CA PHE A 304 1.59 -23.28 -0.37
C PHE A 304 0.28 -22.51 -0.53
N ILE A 305 0.22 -21.29 -0.02
CA ILE A 305 -0.98 -20.44 -0.11
C ILE A 305 -1.01 -19.53 -1.36
N ARG A 306 -0.05 -19.65 -2.28
CA ARG A 306 0.12 -18.78 -3.46
C ARG A 306 -1.10 -18.67 -4.39
N LYS A 307 -2.04 -19.61 -4.31
CA LYS A 307 -3.31 -19.58 -5.06
C LYS A 307 -4.38 -18.71 -4.39
N TRP A 308 -4.14 -18.28 -3.17
CA TRP A 308 -5.02 -17.43 -2.40
C TRP A 308 -4.56 -15.98 -2.53
N ASP A 309 -5.48 -15.05 -2.32
CA ASP A 309 -5.11 -13.66 -2.16
C ASP A 309 -4.50 -13.47 -0.77
N THR A 310 -3.20 -13.21 -0.69
CA THR A 310 -2.44 -13.11 0.57
C THR A 310 -2.52 -11.72 1.21
N ILE A 311 -3.14 -10.74 0.56
CA ILE A 311 -3.32 -9.38 1.09
C ILE A 311 -3.93 -9.38 2.52
N PRO A 312 -4.93 -10.23 2.86
CA PRO A 312 -5.48 -10.27 4.21
C PRO A 312 -4.45 -10.59 5.31
N VAL A 313 -3.39 -11.34 5.00
CA VAL A 313 -2.31 -11.62 5.99
C VAL A 313 -1.59 -10.33 6.37
N VAL A 314 -1.30 -9.49 5.39
CA VAL A 314 -0.61 -8.21 5.59
C VAL A 314 -1.45 -7.30 6.47
N TYR A 315 -2.74 -7.20 6.17
CA TYR A 315 -3.67 -6.42 6.99
C TYR A 315 -3.85 -7.01 8.39
N GLY A 316 -3.97 -8.33 8.50
CA GLY A 316 -4.07 -9.01 9.79
C GLY A 316 -2.86 -8.72 10.66
N TYR A 317 -1.65 -8.82 10.09
CA TYR A 317 -0.42 -8.50 10.80
C TYR A 317 -0.43 -7.06 11.30
N PHE A 318 -0.73 -6.12 10.43
CA PHE A 318 -0.57 -4.71 10.71
C PHE A 318 -1.69 -4.13 11.60
N LEU A 319 -2.95 -4.45 11.27
CA LEU A 319 -4.10 -3.89 11.98
C LEU A 319 -4.32 -4.54 13.35
N THR A 320 -3.89 -5.79 13.55
CA THR A 320 -4.06 -6.46 14.85
C THR A 320 -3.24 -5.79 15.92
N ASP A 321 -1.99 -5.44 15.66
CA ASP A 321 -1.15 -4.73 16.62
C ASP A 321 -1.72 -3.35 16.93
N LEU A 322 -2.04 -2.57 15.90
CA LEU A 322 -2.64 -1.26 16.08
C LEU A 322 -3.97 -1.30 16.83
N PHE A 323 -4.82 -2.27 16.50
CA PHE A 323 -6.10 -2.45 17.18
C PHE A 323 -5.90 -2.75 18.66
N TRP A 324 -5.01 -3.70 18.97
CA TRP A 324 -4.73 -4.13 20.34
C TRP A 324 -4.13 -3.00 21.17
N ASP A 325 -3.15 -2.30 20.64
CA ASP A 325 -2.51 -1.18 21.33
C ASP A 325 -3.50 -0.06 21.67
N ASN A 326 -4.36 0.29 20.74
CA ASN A 326 -5.38 1.31 20.97
C ASN A 326 -6.49 0.82 21.91
N LEU A 327 -6.86 -0.46 21.85
CA LEU A 327 -7.83 -1.06 22.77
C LEU A 327 -7.30 -1.02 24.21
N VAL A 328 -6.07 -1.46 24.44
CA VAL A 328 -5.43 -1.44 25.76
C VAL A 328 -5.34 0.00 26.28
N ARG A 329 -4.90 0.95 25.47
CA ARG A 329 -4.87 2.37 25.85
C ARG A 329 -6.26 2.91 26.21
N THR A 330 -7.28 2.55 25.43
CA THR A 330 -8.66 2.97 25.69
C THR A 330 -9.16 2.43 27.04
N ILE A 331 -8.86 1.17 27.35
CA ILE A 331 -9.22 0.55 28.63
C ILE A 331 -8.50 1.25 29.79
N ILE A 332 -7.19 1.51 29.65
CA ILE A 332 -6.40 2.18 30.69
C ILE A 332 -6.88 3.62 30.95
N ILE A 333 -7.31 4.35 29.91
CA ILE A 333 -7.80 5.74 30.07
C ILE A 333 -9.17 5.78 30.75
N HIS A 334 -9.98 4.73 30.61
CA HIS A 334 -11.33 4.66 31.19
C HIS A 334 -11.40 3.85 32.48
N SER A 335 -10.32 3.19 32.93
CA SER A 335 -10.18 2.55 34.23
C SER A 335 -9.58 3.51 35.26
#